data_f49c335fb3f7888afb95253f15e99cbc
#
_entry.id   f49c335fb3f7888afb95253f15e99cbc
#
_cell.length_a   1.000
_cell.length_b   1.000
_cell.length_c   1.000
_cell.angle_alpha   90.00
_cell.angle_beta   90.00
_cell.angle_gamma   90.00
#
_symmetry.space_group_name_H-M   'P 1'
#
loop_
_entity.id
_entity.type
_entity.pdbx_description
1 polymer ?
#
loop_
_entity_poly.entity_id
_entity_poly.type
_entity_poly.pdbx_seq_one_letter_code
_entity_poly.pdbx_strand_id
1 'polypeptide(L)'
;MKTDRLPRLLVAAAIAALLTIPAGNVLAQGQSDKKAEKKEMKQLNKEANKLADKSDEAANQLGRDVVFCILAAHTSGVGTAQQLRDKFNSLVDFQFGQFVAAVLLADRIDKPLDDIIAKLVAGMSIGQITKEADVNMGEVRSHFGDFRSELARSETNPPTKNCFATNP
;
A
#
# COMPACT_ATOMS: atom_id res chain seq x y z
N MET A 1 24.17 1.63 -67.76
CA MET A 1 24.62 2.88 -68.36
C MET A 1 24.20 4.04 -67.46
N LYS A 2 25.17 4.86 -67.15
CA LYS A 2 25.26 6.19 -66.59
C LYS A 2 25.05 6.29 -65.05
N THR A 3 26.18 6.32 -64.43
CA THR A 3 26.71 7.10 -63.35
C THR A 3 26.33 8.56 -63.47
N ASP A 4 25.93 9.17 -62.34
CA ASP A 4 26.37 10.52 -62.11
C ASP A 4 26.54 10.80 -60.59
N ARG A 5 27.69 11.40 -60.35
CA ARG A 5 28.37 11.66 -59.09
C ARG A 5 27.90 12.97 -58.48
N LEU A 6 27.76 12.98 -57.15
CA LEU A 6 28.20 14.02 -56.20
C LEU A 6 28.25 15.51 -56.60
N PRO A 7 28.01 16.45 -55.66
CA PRO A 7 29.09 16.71 -54.71
C PRO A 7 28.68 17.03 -53.24
N ARG A 8 29.69 16.78 -52.43
CA ARG A 8 29.84 17.25 -51.02
C ARG A 8 29.70 18.76 -50.95
N LEU A 9 28.99 19.22 -49.92
CA LEU A 9 29.24 20.51 -49.29
C LEU A 9 29.16 20.37 -47.78
N LEU A 10 30.32 20.49 -47.17
CA LEU A 10 30.61 20.72 -45.76
C LEU A 10 29.97 22.04 -45.33
N VAL A 11 29.16 22.02 -44.28
CA VAL A 11 29.02 23.19 -43.41
C VAL A 11 29.13 22.70 -41.97
N ALA A 12 30.31 22.86 -41.45
CA ALA A 12 30.59 22.82 -40.04
C ALA A 12 30.08 24.09 -39.39
N ALA A 13 29.07 24.02 -38.55
CA ALA A 13 28.75 25.11 -37.63
C ALA A 13 28.76 24.50 -36.21
N ALA A 14 29.89 24.64 -35.56
CA ALA A 14 30.05 24.42 -34.13
C ALA A 14 29.28 25.50 -33.36
N ILE A 15 28.18 25.16 -32.74
CA ILE A 15 27.59 25.95 -31.66
C ILE A 15 27.85 25.22 -30.35
N ALA A 16 28.98 25.56 -29.74
CA ALA A 16 29.27 25.23 -28.35
C ALA A 16 28.42 26.18 -27.47
N ALA A 17 27.18 25.76 -27.18
CA ALA A 17 26.41 26.35 -26.10
C ALA A 17 26.88 25.73 -24.78
N LEU A 18 27.77 26.43 -24.10
CA LEU A 18 28.13 26.21 -22.70
C LEU A 18 26.87 26.44 -21.84
N LEU A 19 26.10 25.38 -21.60
CA LEU A 19 25.12 25.33 -20.55
C LEU A 19 25.87 25.20 -19.20
N THR A 20 26.23 26.33 -18.63
CA THR A 20 26.59 26.41 -17.22
C THR A 20 25.34 26.17 -16.39
N ILE A 21 25.05 24.90 -16.10
CA ILE A 21 24.05 24.52 -15.10
C ILE A 21 24.65 24.86 -13.74
N PRO A 22 24.05 25.75 -12.94
CA PRO A 22 24.55 26.01 -11.59
C PRO A 22 24.40 24.74 -10.77
N ALA A 23 25.53 24.11 -10.44
CA ALA A 23 25.61 22.84 -9.71
C ALA A 23 25.07 22.90 -8.27
N GLY A 24 24.58 24.05 -7.81
CA GLY A 24 24.12 24.25 -6.44
C GLY A 24 22.70 23.77 -6.12
N ASN A 25 21.81 23.65 -7.12
CA ASN A 25 20.39 23.38 -6.84
C ASN A 25 20.01 21.89 -6.87
N VAL A 26 20.79 21.02 -7.52
CA VAL A 26 20.45 19.60 -7.69
C VAL A 26 20.66 18.81 -6.39
N LEU A 27 21.65 19.18 -5.58
CA LEU A 27 21.92 18.50 -4.31
C LEU A 27 20.91 18.85 -3.19
N ALA A 28 20.35 20.07 -3.23
CA ALA A 28 19.37 20.50 -2.22
C ALA A 28 17.99 19.88 -2.44
N GLN A 29 17.56 19.65 -3.67
CA GLN A 29 16.28 19.00 -3.99
C GLN A 29 16.27 17.53 -3.55
N GLY A 30 17.32 16.76 -3.81
CA GLY A 30 17.36 15.35 -3.44
C GLY A 30 17.35 15.08 -1.92
N GLN A 31 17.76 16.02 -1.08
CA GLN A 31 17.68 15.92 0.38
C GLN A 31 16.27 16.27 0.90
N SER A 32 15.60 17.25 0.27
CA SER A 32 14.23 17.63 0.60
C SER A 32 13.26 16.48 0.34
N ASP A 33 13.38 15.84 -0.82
CA ASP A 33 12.49 14.75 -1.24
C ASP A 33 12.61 13.52 -0.34
N LYS A 34 13.83 13.14 0.03
CA LYS A 34 14.09 12.02 0.97
C LYS A 34 13.53 12.30 2.37
N LYS A 35 13.56 13.56 2.82
CA LYS A 35 13.01 13.95 4.12
C LYS A 35 11.47 13.94 4.11
N ALA A 36 10.87 14.40 3.03
CA ALA A 36 9.41 14.37 2.83
C ALA A 36 8.92 12.91 2.79
N GLU A 37 9.52 12.06 1.99
CA GLU A 37 9.22 10.65 1.86
C GLU A 37 9.32 9.89 3.20
N LYS A 38 10.41 10.12 3.95
CA LYS A 38 10.59 9.53 5.29
C LYS A 38 9.48 9.96 6.27
N LYS A 39 9.00 11.20 6.13
CA LYS A 39 7.88 11.71 6.95
C LYS A 39 6.57 11.01 6.59
N GLU A 40 6.27 10.85 5.31
CA GLU A 40 5.07 10.16 4.83
C GLU A 40 5.06 8.69 5.25
N MET A 41 6.18 7.99 5.10
CA MET A 41 6.34 6.60 5.55
C MET A 41 6.08 6.46 7.06
N LYS A 42 6.61 7.40 7.87
CA LYS A 42 6.37 7.42 9.31
C LYS A 42 4.89 7.67 9.65
N GLN A 43 4.23 8.54 8.89
CA GLN A 43 2.80 8.81 9.06
C GLN A 43 1.97 7.58 8.69
N LEU A 44 2.27 6.92 7.58
CA LEU A 44 1.57 5.70 7.17
C LEU A 44 1.71 4.58 8.20
N ASN A 45 2.93 4.35 8.72
CA ASN A 45 3.13 3.35 9.78
C ASN A 45 2.33 3.69 11.05
N LYS A 46 2.21 4.98 11.40
CA LYS A 46 1.38 5.40 12.53
C LYS A 46 -0.11 5.11 12.28
N GLU A 47 -0.60 5.35 11.07
CA GLU A 47 -2.00 5.03 10.73
C GLU A 47 -2.24 3.51 10.68
N ALA A 48 -1.28 2.72 10.20
CA ALA A 48 -1.35 1.26 10.25
C ALA A 48 -1.46 0.74 11.70
N ASN A 49 -0.68 1.29 12.64
CA ASN A 49 -0.79 0.94 14.05
C ASN A 49 -2.16 1.31 14.64
N LYS A 50 -2.66 2.50 14.36
CA LYS A 50 -4.01 2.90 14.81
C LYS A 50 -5.12 2.00 14.25
N LEU A 51 -4.95 1.55 13.00
CA LEU A 51 -5.86 0.60 12.39
C LEU A 51 -5.78 -0.76 13.09
N ALA A 52 -4.57 -1.25 13.39
CA ALA A 52 -4.36 -2.49 14.10
C ALA A 52 -5.03 -2.44 15.48
N ASP A 53 -4.77 -1.40 16.28
CA ASP A 53 -5.37 -1.20 17.59
C ASP A 53 -6.91 -1.18 17.50
N LYS A 54 -7.47 -0.46 16.51
CA LYS A 54 -8.92 -0.38 16.31
C LYS A 54 -9.53 -1.71 15.87
N SER A 55 -8.80 -2.49 15.06
CA SER A 55 -9.25 -3.81 14.62
C SER A 55 -9.25 -4.80 15.78
N ASP A 56 -8.26 -4.75 16.67
CA ASP A 56 -8.21 -5.57 17.87
C ASP A 56 -9.34 -5.19 18.86
N GLU A 57 -9.63 -3.89 19.03
CA GLU A 57 -10.76 -3.41 19.81
C GLU A 57 -12.10 -3.91 19.24
N ALA A 58 -12.33 -3.75 17.94
CA ALA A 58 -13.53 -4.22 17.26
C ALA A 58 -13.68 -5.74 17.35
N ALA A 59 -12.59 -6.49 17.24
CA ALA A 59 -12.60 -7.94 17.40
C ALA A 59 -12.98 -8.37 18.82
N ASN A 60 -12.61 -7.61 19.84
CA ASN A 60 -13.00 -7.85 21.22
C ASN A 60 -14.48 -7.51 21.49
N GLN A 61 -15.02 -6.49 20.83
CA GLN A 61 -16.40 -6.04 21.02
C GLN A 61 -17.42 -6.80 20.17
N LEU A 62 -17.11 -7.00 18.89
CA LEU A 62 -18.01 -7.60 17.90
C LEU A 62 -17.74 -9.10 17.63
N GLY A 63 -16.53 -9.56 17.98
CA GLY A 63 -16.00 -10.85 17.56
C GLY A 63 -15.22 -10.77 16.24
N ARG A 64 -14.16 -11.59 16.14
CA ARG A 64 -13.28 -11.65 14.95
C ARG A 64 -14.03 -11.97 13.67
N ASP A 65 -15.02 -12.86 13.74
CA ASP A 65 -15.82 -13.28 12.59
C ASP A 65 -16.56 -12.08 11.96
N VAL A 66 -17.10 -11.19 12.78
CA VAL A 66 -17.74 -9.97 12.29
C VAL A 66 -16.72 -9.06 11.59
N VAL A 67 -15.53 -8.91 12.16
CA VAL A 67 -14.48 -8.10 11.53
C VAL A 67 -14.03 -8.71 10.20
N PHE A 68 -13.91 -10.04 10.09
CA PHE A 68 -13.64 -10.71 8.81
C PHE A 68 -14.75 -10.47 7.78
N CYS A 69 -16.03 -10.44 8.20
CA CYS A 69 -17.13 -10.11 7.31
C CYS A 69 -17.03 -8.69 6.75
N ILE A 70 -16.75 -7.72 7.63
CA ILE A 70 -16.58 -6.32 7.25
C ILE A 70 -15.37 -6.19 6.31
N LEU A 71 -14.24 -6.81 6.65
CA LEU A 71 -13.02 -6.77 5.87
C LEU A 71 -13.20 -7.34 4.46
N ALA A 72 -13.84 -8.51 4.35
CA ALA A 72 -14.14 -9.14 3.06
C ALA A 72 -15.11 -8.32 2.20
N ALA A 73 -16.04 -7.59 2.82
CA ALA A 73 -16.96 -6.70 2.12
C ALA A 73 -16.28 -5.40 1.65
N HIS A 74 -15.25 -4.95 2.39
CA HIS A 74 -14.51 -3.72 2.10
C HIS A 74 -13.45 -3.91 1.00
N THR A 75 -12.89 -5.12 0.89
CA THR A 75 -11.80 -5.43 -0.06
C THR A 75 -12.33 -6.10 -1.34
N SER A 76 -11.67 -5.79 -2.47
CA SER A 76 -12.06 -6.27 -3.81
C SER A 76 -11.13 -7.40 -4.28
N GLY A 77 -11.34 -8.63 -3.80
CA GLY A 77 -10.63 -9.77 -4.40
C GLY A 77 -9.48 -10.34 -3.59
N VAL A 78 -9.20 -9.85 -2.38
CA VAL A 78 -8.19 -10.45 -1.49
C VAL A 78 -8.64 -11.80 -0.92
N GLY A 79 -9.95 -11.97 -0.72
CA GLY A 79 -10.53 -13.23 -0.28
C GLY A 79 -11.89 -13.08 0.38
N THR A 80 -12.62 -14.20 0.51
CA THR A 80 -13.85 -14.26 1.30
C THR A 80 -13.52 -14.21 2.80
N ALA A 81 -14.52 -13.86 3.62
CA ALA A 81 -14.36 -13.85 5.08
C ALA A 81 -13.84 -15.19 5.62
N GLN A 82 -14.32 -16.33 5.05
CA GLN A 82 -13.84 -17.66 5.41
C GLN A 82 -12.36 -17.84 5.06
N GLN A 83 -11.94 -17.46 3.85
CA GLN A 83 -10.56 -17.57 3.41
C GLN A 83 -9.62 -16.70 4.26
N LEU A 84 -10.04 -15.48 4.60
CA LEU A 84 -9.27 -14.57 5.46
C LEU A 84 -9.13 -15.14 6.87
N ARG A 85 -10.21 -15.71 7.43
CA ARG A 85 -10.18 -16.38 8.75
C ARG A 85 -9.25 -17.57 8.74
N ASP A 86 -9.37 -18.45 7.74
CA ASP A 86 -8.55 -19.66 7.63
C ASP A 86 -7.08 -19.30 7.45
N LYS A 87 -6.80 -18.26 6.64
CA LYS A 87 -5.45 -17.72 6.48
C LYS A 87 -4.89 -17.21 7.79
N PHE A 88 -5.64 -16.37 8.52
CA PHE A 88 -5.20 -15.86 9.81
C PHE A 88 -4.91 -16.99 10.80
N ASN A 89 -5.79 -17.97 10.90
CA ASN A 89 -5.63 -19.11 11.80
C ASN A 89 -4.44 -20.02 11.44
N SER A 90 -3.93 -19.95 10.22
CA SER A 90 -2.73 -20.66 9.77
C SER A 90 -1.42 -19.96 10.16
N LEU A 91 -1.49 -18.71 10.60
CA LEU A 91 -0.32 -17.92 10.99
C LEU A 91 0.01 -18.11 12.46
N VAL A 92 1.27 -18.36 12.76
CA VAL A 92 1.78 -18.46 14.13
C VAL A 92 2.28 -17.08 14.58
N ASP A 93 1.90 -16.66 15.77
CA ASP A 93 2.37 -15.40 16.40
C ASP A 93 2.10 -14.12 15.60
N PHE A 94 1.10 -14.13 14.72
CA PHE A 94 0.72 -12.95 13.97
C PHE A 94 -0.48 -12.25 14.64
N GLN A 95 -0.34 -10.96 14.93
CA GLN A 95 -1.40 -10.18 15.60
C GLN A 95 -2.59 -9.93 14.67
N PHE A 96 -3.81 -10.02 15.19
CA PHE A 96 -5.03 -9.86 14.39
C PHE A 96 -5.10 -8.48 13.70
N GLY A 97 -4.88 -7.41 14.43
CA GLY A 97 -4.90 -6.07 13.86
C GLY A 97 -3.82 -5.86 12.78
N GLN A 98 -2.64 -6.49 12.94
CA GLN A 98 -1.60 -6.49 11.92
C GLN A 98 -2.03 -7.25 10.66
N PHE A 99 -2.76 -8.36 10.82
CA PHE A 99 -3.35 -9.10 9.71
C PHE A 99 -4.35 -8.26 8.93
N VAL A 100 -5.25 -7.55 9.62
CA VAL A 100 -6.21 -6.64 8.98
C VAL A 100 -5.47 -5.56 8.16
N ALA A 101 -4.42 -4.97 8.70
CA ALA A 101 -3.61 -3.99 7.97
C ALA A 101 -2.90 -4.60 6.75
N ALA A 102 -2.46 -5.88 6.83
CA ALA A 102 -1.86 -6.61 5.72
C ALA A 102 -2.88 -6.86 4.59
N VAL A 103 -4.11 -7.25 4.92
CA VAL A 103 -5.19 -7.49 3.95
C VAL A 103 -5.54 -6.20 3.21
N LEU A 104 -5.73 -5.10 3.93
CA LEU A 104 -6.04 -3.79 3.31
C LEU A 104 -4.88 -3.26 2.47
N LEU A 105 -3.64 -3.53 2.87
CA LEU A 105 -2.49 -3.17 2.05
C LEU A 105 -2.45 -4.01 0.78
N ALA A 106 -2.66 -5.33 0.87
CA ALA A 106 -2.70 -6.24 -0.27
C ALA A 106 -3.74 -5.81 -1.31
N ASP A 107 -4.95 -5.46 -0.85
CA ASP A 107 -6.03 -4.91 -1.67
C ASP A 107 -5.61 -3.62 -2.38
N ARG A 108 -5.03 -2.67 -1.63
CA ARG A 108 -4.69 -1.36 -2.18
C ARG A 108 -3.53 -1.36 -3.16
N ILE A 109 -2.53 -2.24 -2.97
CA ILE A 109 -1.35 -2.31 -3.85
C ILE A 109 -1.45 -3.41 -4.91
N ASP A 110 -2.59 -4.11 -4.96
CA ASP A 110 -2.86 -5.22 -5.89
C ASP A 110 -1.75 -6.29 -5.87
N LYS A 111 -1.44 -6.79 -4.66
CA LYS A 111 -0.42 -7.82 -4.44
C LYS A 111 -0.99 -8.98 -3.64
N PRO A 112 -0.47 -10.20 -3.85
CA PRO A 112 -0.86 -11.35 -3.05
C PRO A 112 -0.68 -11.10 -1.55
N LEU A 113 -1.68 -11.45 -0.75
CA LEU A 113 -1.64 -11.29 0.71
C LEU A 113 -0.44 -12.03 1.33
N ASP A 114 -0.09 -13.18 0.79
CA ASP A 114 1.05 -13.98 1.25
C ASP A 114 2.39 -13.24 1.13
N ASP A 115 2.58 -12.48 0.05
CA ASP A 115 3.78 -11.68 -0.16
C ASP A 115 3.88 -10.55 0.88
N ILE A 116 2.74 -9.92 1.20
CA ILE A 116 2.68 -8.87 2.22
C ILE A 116 2.99 -9.44 3.60
N ILE A 117 2.37 -10.56 3.96
CA ILE A 117 2.62 -11.25 5.23
C ILE A 117 4.10 -11.64 5.34
N ALA A 118 4.69 -12.25 4.30
CA ALA A 118 6.09 -12.64 4.29
C ALA A 118 7.04 -11.44 4.53
N LYS A 119 6.76 -10.28 3.91
CA LYS A 119 7.53 -9.05 4.13
C LYS A 119 7.39 -8.51 5.55
N LEU A 120 6.17 -8.53 6.10
CA LEU A 120 5.93 -8.11 7.50
C LEU A 120 6.65 -9.03 8.50
N VAL A 121 6.62 -10.35 8.28
CA VAL A 121 7.35 -11.34 9.09
C VAL A 121 8.87 -11.13 8.97
N ALA A 122 9.37 -10.72 7.79
CA ALA A 122 10.77 -10.35 7.58
C ALA A 122 11.15 -9.00 8.24
N GLY A 123 10.22 -8.34 8.94
CA GLY A 123 10.46 -7.09 9.67
C GLY A 123 10.31 -5.81 8.84
N MET A 124 9.81 -5.89 7.61
CA MET A 124 9.48 -4.70 6.83
C MET A 124 8.24 -4.00 7.41
N SER A 125 8.27 -2.68 7.45
CA SER A 125 7.08 -1.90 7.83
C SER A 125 6.12 -1.70 6.66
N ILE A 126 4.85 -1.42 6.96
CA ILE A 126 3.81 -1.08 5.97
C ILE A 126 4.31 0.02 5.00
N GLY A 127 4.93 1.09 5.52
CA GLY A 127 5.45 2.17 4.69
C GLY A 127 6.59 1.74 3.76
N GLN A 128 7.45 0.80 4.17
CA GLN A 128 8.51 0.24 3.31
C GLN A 128 7.92 -0.61 2.19
N ILE A 129 6.92 -1.44 2.50
CA ILE A 129 6.22 -2.28 1.51
C ILE A 129 5.48 -1.41 0.50
N THR A 130 4.79 -0.36 0.95
CA THR A 130 4.09 0.60 0.09
C THR A 130 5.06 1.32 -0.84
N LYS A 131 6.22 1.74 -0.33
CA LYS A 131 7.27 2.38 -1.12
C LYS A 131 7.83 1.43 -2.18
N GLU A 132 8.12 0.18 -1.82
CA GLU A 132 8.62 -0.83 -2.74
C GLU A 132 7.62 -1.13 -3.87
N ALA A 133 6.32 -1.04 -3.57
CA ALA A 133 5.25 -1.21 -4.54
C ALA A 133 5.00 0.03 -5.43
N ASP A 134 5.72 1.15 -5.18
CA ASP A 134 5.59 2.42 -5.89
C ASP A 134 4.14 2.98 -5.86
N VAL A 135 3.44 2.77 -4.74
CA VAL A 135 2.06 3.23 -4.53
C VAL A 135 2.05 4.47 -3.65
N ASN A 136 1.10 5.37 -3.91
CA ASN A 136 0.94 6.60 -3.14
C ASN A 136 0.57 6.31 -1.68
N MET A 137 1.46 6.69 -0.74
CA MET A 137 1.28 6.47 0.70
C MET A 137 0.03 7.18 1.26
N GLY A 138 -0.37 8.31 0.65
CA GLY A 138 -1.58 9.03 1.01
C GLY A 138 -2.85 8.23 0.73
N GLU A 139 -2.89 7.52 -0.39
CA GLU A 139 -4.00 6.67 -0.77
C GLU A 139 -4.14 5.45 0.13
N VAL A 140 -3.01 4.79 0.46
CA VAL A 140 -3.02 3.67 1.43
C VAL A 140 -3.50 4.15 2.79
N ARG A 141 -3.06 5.33 3.23
CA ARG A 141 -3.50 5.94 4.49
C ARG A 141 -4.99 6.25 4.50
N SER A 142 -5.54 6.77 3.40
CA SER A 142 -6.98 7.02 3.25
C SER A 142 -7.76 5.72 3.37
N HIS A 143 -7.35 4.68 2.65
CA HIS A 143 -7.98 3.36 2.68
C HIS A 143 -8.02 2.77 4.11
N PHE A 144 -6.95 2.90 4.88
CA PHE A 144 -6.92 2.51 6.30
C PHE A 144 -7.89 3.35 7.15
N GLY A 145 -7.98 4.66 6.86
CA GLY A 145 -8.91 5.57 7.53
C GLY A 145 -10.38 5.22 7.28
N ASP A 146 -10.70 4.88 6.04
CA ASP A 146 -12.05 4.50 5.62
C ASP A 146 -12.51 3.22 6.32
N PHE A 147 -11.66 2.19 6.32
CA PHE A 147 -11.97 0.93 7.02
C PHE A 147 -12.11 1.13 8.53
N ARG A 148 -11.22 1.93 9.16
CA ARG A 148 -11.34 2.24 10.58
C ARG A 148 -12.65 2.95 10.92
N SER A 149 -13.12 3.83 10.03
CA SER A 149 -14.41 4.50 10.18
C SER A 149 -15.59 3.55 10.02
N GLU A 150 -15.44 2.53 9.18
CA GLU A 150 -16.44 1.46 9.00
C GLU A 150 -16.51 0.57 10.24
N LEU A 151 -15.38 0.17 10.82
CA LEU A 151 -15.35 -0.55 12.09
C LEU A 151 -16.07 0.22 13.21
N ALA A 152 -15.78 1.52 13.35
CA ALA A 152 -16.42 2.36 14.36
C ALA A 152 -17.95 2.47 14.17
N ARG A 153 -18.42 2.51 12.92
CA ARG A 153 -19.86 2.47 12.62
C ARG A 153 -20.48 1.12 12.97
N SER A 154 -19.76 0.04 12.72
CA SER A 154 -20.24 -1.32 12.99
C SER A 154 -20.34 -1.62 14.49
N GLU A 155 -19.55 -0.97 15.34
CA GLU A 155 -19.68 -1.09 16.79
C GLU A 155 -21.00 -0.49 17.30
N THR A 156 -21.50 0.55 16.66
CA THR A 156 -22.79 1.18 17.01
C THR A 156 -23.98 0.55 16.32
N ASN A 157 -23.74 -0.08 15.16
CA ASN A 157 -24.76 -0.72 14.34
C ASN A 157 -24.20 -2.01 13.71
N PRO A 158 -24.09 -3.09 14.50
CA PRO A 158 -23.43 -4.31 14.03
C PRO A 158 -24.18 -4.95 12.85
N PRO A 159 -23.44 -5.49 11.86
CA PRO A 159 -24.04 -6.12 10.71
C PRO A 159 -24.86 -7.33 11.14
N THR A 160 -26.11 -7.39 10.70
CA THR A 160 -27.07 -8.46 11.06
C THR A 160 -26.85 -9.76 10.28
N LYS A 161 -26.09 -9.71 9.18
CA LYS A 161 -25.82 -10.89 8.33
C LYS A 161 -24.54 -11.58 8.75
N ASN A 162 -24.67 -12.87 9.12
CA ASN A 162 -23.53 -13.75 9.26
C ASN A 162 -23.01 -14.15 7.88
N CYS A 163 -21.88 -13.60 7.46
CA CYS A 163 -21.28 -13.86 6.15
C CYS A 163 -20.64 -15.27 6.05
N PHE A 164 -20.54 -15.99 7.17
CA PHE A 164 -20.11 -17.39 7.23
C PHE A 164 -21.28 -18.38 7.08
N ALA A 165 -22.52 -17.89 7.10
CA ALA A 165 -23.65 -18.75 6.82
C ALA A 165 -23.57 -19.18 5.35
N THR A 166 -23.12 -20.40 5.09
CA THR A 166 -23.30 -21.08 3.82
C THR A 166 -24.80 -21.13 3.55
N ASN A 167 -25.27 -20.47 2.50
CA ASN A 167 -26.60 -20.77 1.99
C ASN A 167 -26.66 -22.28 1.74
N PRO A 168 -27.64 -22.97 2.29
CA PRO A 168 -27.84 -24.40 2.04
C PRO A 168 -28.13 -24.68 0.57
#